data_093139d46aff92cbe9675919e12dd9ca
#
_entry.id   093139d46aff92cbe9675919e12dd9ca
#
_cell.length_a   1.000
_cell.length_b   1.000
_cell.length_c   1.000
_cell.angle_alpha   90.00
_cell.angle_beta   90.00
_cell.angle_gamma   90.00
#
_symmetry.space_group_name_H-M   'P 1'
#
loop_
_entity.id
_entity.type
_entity.pdbx_description
1 polymer ?
#
loop_
_entity_poly.entity_id
_entity_poly.type
_entity_poly.pdbx_seq_one_letter_code
_entity_poly.pdbx_strand_id
1 'polypeptide(L)'
;MNDFTIQSIKARQILDSRGNPTVEADVILSNGTLGRAAVPSGASTGSAEALELRDGGIDWSGKAVYQAVRNVNEIIAPALAGHDASDQAALDQIMLDLDGTDNKSKLGANAILSVSLAAAKAAASAKNQPLWRYVAEMTDSTPVLPLPMMNVLNGGAHAAFATDIQEFMIICKGAQTFADTLKMGTEIFHALAKVLKNYDYPTTVGDEGGYAPRVRNGNREALALLSEAIQNAGYELSRDVVFAMDAASSEFYQEGRYELKCEGKSLASSEMVDWLEALTNEFPIVSIEDGLAENDWDDWKLLRERLGDRIQLVGDDLLVTNTSLIERAIAEQTANALLVKPNQIGSLTETIQAVKMAQNAGWRTVMSHRSGETEDTTISHLAVGLGCGQIKTGSLSRTDRVAKYNELLRIAEADQSLTLAQPFSE
;
A
#
# COMPACT_ATOMS: atom_id res chain seq x y z
N MET A 1 -25.36 25.34 -15.53
CA MET A 1 -24.87 24.65 -14.29
C MET A 1 -23.42 24.32 -14.54
N ASN A 2 -22.58 24.44 -13.54
CA ASN A 2 -21.19 24.01 -13.65
C ASN A 2 -21.18 22.49 -13.82
N ASP A 3 -20.46 21.94 -14.82
CA ASP A 3 -20.42 20.51 -15.13
C ASP A 3 -19.87 19.65 -13.98
N PHE A 4 -19.20 20.26 -13.00
CA PHE A 4 -18.64 19.60 -11.81
C PHE A 4 -19.58 19.60 -10.59
N THR A 5 -20.79 20.19 -10.69
CA THR A 5 -21.72 20.24 -9.56
C THR A 5 -22.17 18.84 -9.16
N ILE A 6 -21.99 18.46 -7.90
CA ILE A 6 -22.45 17.18 -7.35
C ILE A 6 -23.99 17.19 -7.31
N GLN A 7 -24.60 16.27 -8.07
CA GLN A 7 -26.05 16.08 -8.09
C GLN A 7 -26.50 15.10 -7.00
N SER A 8 -25.78 14.01 -6.82
CA SER A 8 -26.10 12.98 -5.82
C SER A 8 -24.90 12.14 -5.45
N ILE A 9 -24.94 11.62 -4.22
CA ILE A 9 -23.96 10.67 -3.71
C ILE A 9 -24.74 9.48 -3.14
N LYS A 10 -24.26 8.25 -3.42
CA LYS A 10 -24.86 7.04 -2.88
C LYS A 10 -23.80 6.00 -2.55
N ALA A 11 -23.78 5.53 -1.32
CA ALA A 11 -22.92 4.45 -0.89
C ALA A 11 -23.68 3.14 -0.71
N ARG A 12 -22.93 2.04 -0.78
CA ARG A 12 -23.37 0.66 -0.53
C ARG A 12 -22.27 -0.14 0.13
N GLN A 13 -22.68 -1.24 0.76
CA GLN A 13 -21.77 -2.28 1.20
C GLN A 13 -21.48 -3.22 0.03
N ILE A 14 -20.21 -3.53 -0.19
CA ILE A 14 -19.73 -4.55 -1.12
C ILE A 14 -18.81 -5.53 -0.39
N LEU A 15 -18.26 -6.53 -1.06
CA LEU A 15 -17.28 -7.46 -0.48
C LEU A 15 -15.85 -7.11 -0.89
N ASP A 16 -14.93 -7.24 0.06
CA ASP A 16 -13.50 -7.23 -0.20
C ASP A 16 -12.98 -8.62 -0.65
N SER A 17 -11.69 -8.72 -0.98
CA SER A 17 -11.01 -9.95 -1.43
C SER A 17 -10.97 -11.07 -0.38
N ARG A 18 -11.29 -10.77 0.87
CA ARG A 18 -11.40 -11.73 1.98
C ARG A 18 -12.85 -12.14 2.27
N GLY A 19 -13.81 -11.59 1.50
CA GLY A 19 -15.25 -11.80 1.72
C GLY A 19 -15.81 -10.99 2.89
N ASN A 20 -15.09 -9.98 3.37
CA ASN A 20 -15.60 -9.06 4.39
C ASN A 20 -16.29 -7.86 3.72
N PRO A 21 -17.31 -7.28 4.38
CA PRO A 21 -17.91 -6.04 3.92
C PRO A 21 -16.93 -4.88 3.86
N THR A 22 -17.10 -4.03 2.84
CA THR A 22 -16.44 -2.72 2.73
C THR A 22 -17.38 -1.71 2.07
N VAL A 23 -16.98 -0.42 2.04
CA VAL A 23 -17.78 0.68 1.50
C VAL A 23 -17.39 0.99 0.07
N GLU A 24 -18.42 1.12 -0.80
CA GLU A 24 -18.29 1.69 -2.14
C GLU A 24 -19.22 2.89 -2.25
N ALA A 25 -18.75 4.00 -2.83
CA ALA A 25 -19.55 5.19 -3.09
C ALA A 25 -19.56 5.56 -4.57
N ASP A 26 -20.73 6.05 -5.02
CA ASP A 26 -20.97 6.70 -6.31
C ASP A 26 -21.17 8.20 -6.08
N VAL A 27 -20.47 9.02 -6.84
CA VAL A 27 -20.71 10.46 -6.98
C VAL A 27 -21.17 10.74 -8.40
N ILE A 28 -22.36 11.33 -8.54
CA ILE A 28 -22.96 11.68 -9.83
C ILE A 28 -23.00 13.20 -9.95
N LEU A 29 -22.46 13.74 -11.04
CA LEU A 29 -22.45 15.14 -11.34
C LEU A 29 -23.70 15.56 -12.11
N SER A 30 -23.98 16.87 -12.17
CA SER A 30 -25.16 17.45 -12.83
C SER A 30 -25.24 17.16 -14.34
N ASN A 31 -24.10 16.89 -14.97
CA ASN A 31 -24.01 16.46 -16.37
C ASN A 31 -24.18 14.93 -16.55
N GLY A 32 -24.46 14.17 -15.48
CA GLY A 32 -24.60 12.73 -15.50
C GLY A 32 -23.30 11.93 -15.38
N THR A 33 -22.16 12.59 -15.26
CA THR A 33 -20.86 11.90 -15.06
C THR A 33 -20.84 11.19 -13.72
N LEU A 34 -20.39 9.91 -13.73
CA LEU A 34 -20.26 9.05 -12.56
C LEU A 34 -18.81 8.86 -12.18
N GLY A 35 -18.50 9.07 -10.90
CA GLY A 35 -17.28 8.57 -10.26
C GLY A 35 -17.65 7.50 -9.23
N ARG A 36 -16.92 6.38 -9.21
CA ARG A 36 -17.12 5.26 -8.28
C ARG A 36 -15.81 4.88 -7.62
N ALA A 37 -15.81 4.71 -6.31
CA ALA A 37 -14.65 4.24 -5.57
C ALA A 37 -15.05 3.27 -4.45
N ALA A 38 -14.25 2.20 -4.32
CA ALA A 38 -14.33 1.26 -3.22
C ALA A 38 -13.11 1.39 -2.31
N VAL A 39 -13.30 1.23 -1.01
CA VAL A 39 -12.26 1.41 0.00
C VAL A 39 -11.70 0.05 0.42
N PRO A 40 -10.37 -0.14 0.49
CA PRO A 40 -9.76 -1.36 1.01
C PRO A 40 -9.81 -1.42 2.55
N SER A 41 -9.47 -2.57 3.12
CA SER A 41 -9.45 -2.84 4.56
C SER A 41 -8.18 -3.56 4.99
N GLY A 42 -7.53 -3.13 6.08
CA GLY A 42 -6.35 -3.80 6.63
C GLY A 42 -6.65 -5.09 7.38
N ALA A 43 -5.64 -5.97 7.51
CA ALA A 43 -5.64 -7.09 8.46
C ALA A 43 -4.84 -6.72 9.70
N SER A 44 -3.57 -6.31 9.54
CA SER A 44 -2.79 -5.59 10.52
C SER A 44 -3.05 -4.10 10.37
N THR A 45 -3.11 -3.36 11.47
CA THR A 45 -3.38 -1.92 11.45
C THR A 45 -2.48 -1.23 12.48
N GLY A 46 -1.79 -0.18 12.05
CA GLY A 46 -1.05 0.69 12.97
C GLY A 46 -1.98 1.36 13.98
N SER A 47 -1.52 1.52 15.20
CA SER A 47 -2.35 2.04 16.31
C SER A 47 -2.87 3.47 16.10
N ALA A 48 -2.20 4.23 15.23
CA ALA A 48 -2.54 5.62 14.93
C ALA A 48 -3.33 5.79 13.61
N GLU A 49 -3.79 4.71 12.97
CA GLU A 49 -4.64 4.81 11.78
C GLU A 49 -5.96 5.51 12.06
N ALA A 50 -6.49 6.20 11.05
CA ALA A 50 -7.87 6.69 11.09
C ALA A 50 -8.85 5.50 11.16
N LEU A 51 -9.95 5.68 11.90
CA LEU A 51 -10.86 4.60 12.24
C LEU A 51 -11.65 4.09 11.02
N GLU A 52 -11.45 2.83 10.66
CA GLU A 52 -12.38 2.10 9.81
C GLU A 52 -13.64 1.77 10.62
N LEU A 53 -14.76 2.43 10.30
CA LEU A 53 -15.99 2.25 11.06
C LEU A 53 -16.66 0.93 10.71
N ARG A 54 -16.75 0.05 11.71
CA ARG A 54 -17.42 -1.25 11.66
C ARG A 54 -18.53 -1.32 12.71
N ASP A 55 -19.64 -1.98 12.36
CA ASP A 55 -20.84 -1.99 13.22
C ASP A 55 -20.67 -2.86 14.47
N GLY A 56 -19.75 -3.82 14.48
CA GLY A 56 -19.66 -4.80 15.54
C GLY A 56 -20.86 -5.76 15.53
N GLY A 57 -21.13 -6.39 16.68
CA GLY A 57 -22.26 -7.29 16.84
C GLY A 57 -22.08 -8.64 16.12
N ILE A 58 -23.19 -9.28 15.71
CA ILE A 58 -23.18 -10.62 15.11
C ILE A 58 -23.24 -10.62 13.58
N ASP A 59 -23.82 -9.58 12.98
CA ASP A 59 -23.95 -9.47 11.53
C ASP A 59 -22.57 -9.40 10.88
N TRP A 60 -22.36 -10.19 9.83
CA TRP A 60 -21.07 -10.29 9.15
C TRP A 60 -19.89 -10.56 10.12
N SER A 61 -20.15 -11.32 11.19
CA SER A 61 -19.17 -11.58 12.25
C SER A 61 -18.57 -10.30 12.85
N GLY A 62 -19.39 -9.26 13.00
CA GLY A 62 -19.00 -7.95 13.54
C GLY A 62 -18.34 -7.01 12.53
N LYS A 63 -18.20 -7.42 11.25
CA LYS A 63 -17.50 -6.67 10.23
C LYS A 63 -18.41 -5.86 9.29
N ALA A 64 -19.72 -5.79 9.54
CA ALA A 64 -20.63 -4.98 8.75
C ALA A 64 -20.23 -3.49 8.75
N VAL A 65 -20.60 -2.76 7.68
CA VAL A 65 -20.30 -1.34 7.50
C VAL A 65 -21.57 -0.52 7.24
N TYR A 66 -22.70 -0.97 7.77
CA TYR A 66 -24.00 -0.30 7.56
C TYR A 66 -24.02 1.12 8.13
N GLN A 67 -23.33 1.36 9.28
CA GLN A 67 -23.25 2.71 9.86
C GLN A 67 -22.44 3.64 8.94
N ALA A 68 -21.29 3.20 8.43
CA ALA A 68 -20.49 3.97 7.48
C ALA A 68 -21.31 4.30 6.21
N VAL A 69 -22.04 3.31 5.67
CA VAL A 69 -22.93 3.52 4.50
C VAL A 69 -24.04 4.52 4.83
N ARG A 70 -24.67 4.44 6.01
CA ARG A 70 -25.66 5.43 6.44
C ARG A 70 -25.04 6.82 6.57
N ASN A 71 -23.86 6.93 7.16
CA ASN A 71 -23.15 8.21 7.31
C ASN A 71 -22.90 8.87 5.95
N VAL A 72 -22.53 8.09 4.92
CA VAL A 72 -22.44 8.62 3.57
C VAL A 72 -23.79 9.10 3.05
N ASN A 73 -24.83 8.25 3.12
CA ASN A 73 -26.10 8.51 2.46
C ASN A 73 -26.93 9.62 3.17
N GLU A 74 -26.84 9.71 4.49
CA GLU A 74 -27.72 10.57 5.30
C GLU A 74 -27.01 11.82 5.83
N ILE A 75 -25.67 11.83 5.92
CA ILE A 75 -24.91 12.98 6.47
C ILE A 75 -24.03 13.62 5.38
N ILE A 76 -23.13 12.83 4.76
CA ILE A 76 -22.17 13.36 3.78
C ILE A 76 -22.88 13.79 2.49
N ALA A 77 -23.75 12.96 1.94
CA ALA A 77 -24.41 13.23 0.67
C ALA A 77 -25.25 14.51 0.66
N PRO A 78 -26.10 14.79 1.68
CA PRO A 78 -26.80 16.07 1.74
C PRO A 78 -25.88 17.29 1.91
N ALA A 79 -24.77 17.13 2.64
CA ALA A 79 -23.81 18.21 2.88
C ALA A 79 -23.01 18.60 1.63
N LEU A 80 -22.71 17.62 0.77
CA LEU A 80 -21.93 17.86 -0.44
C LEU A 80 -22.79 18.12 -1.69
N ALA A 81 -24.12 17.95 -1.62
CA ALA A 81 -24.99 18.24 -2.75
C ALA A 81 -24.89 19.71 -3.17
N GLY A 82 -24.69 19.95 -4.48
CA GLY A 82 -24.52 21.29 -5.03
C GLY A 82 -23.09 21.83 -4.98
N HIS A 83 -22.17 21.18 -4.31
CA HIS A 83 -20.74 21.57 -4.30
C HIS A 83 -20.03 21.16 -5.60
N ASP A 84 -18.90 21.77 -5.87
CA ASP A 84 -18.05 21.52 -7.04
C ASP A 84 -17.08 20.36 -6.77
N ALA A 85 -17.22 19.26 -7.52
CA ALA A 85 -16.38 18.08 -7.39
C ALA A 85 -14.91 18.31 -7.77
N SER A 86 -14.60 19.40 -8.48
CA SER A 86 -13.21 19.75 -8.82
C SER A 86 -12.46 20.45 -7.69
N ASP A 87 -13.15 20.94 -6.66
CA ASP A 87 -12.53 21.49 -5.46
C ASP A 87 -12.36 20.40 -4.39
N GLN A 88 -11.42 19.47 -4.65
CA GLN A 88 -11.16 18.33 -3.79
C GLN A 88 -10.89 18.71 -2.33
N ALA A 89 -10.08 19.77 -2.12
CA ALA A 89 -9.71 20.20 -0.78
C ALA A 89 -10.91 20.70 0.02
N ALA A 90 -11.80 21.47 -0.62
CA ALA A 90 -13.02 21.95 0.04
C ALA A 90 -13.99 20.80 0.38
N LEU A 91 -14.16 19.81 -0.54
CA LEU A 91 -15.00 18.65 -0.27
C LEU A 91 -14.50 17.82 0.90
N ASP A 92 -13.20 17.52 0.90
CA ASP A 92 -12.58 16.74 1.98
C ASP A 92 -12.68 17.52 3.31
N GLN A 93 -12.45 18.84 3.31
CA GLN A 93 -12.57 19.66 4.51
C GLN A 93 -14.00 19.67 5.09
N ILE A 94 -15.03 19.75 4.23
CA ILE A 94 -16.45 19.65 4.69
C ILE A 94 -16.68 18.30 5.40
N MET A 95 -16.17 17.21 4.84
CA MET A 95 -16.33 15.88 5.46
C MET A 95 -15.57 15.77 6.78
N LEU A 96 -14.36 16.34 6.86
CA LEU A 96 -13.57 16.38 8.09
C LEU A 96 -14.25 17.22 9.17
N ASP A 97 -14.81 18.37 8.83
CA ASP A 97 -15.56 19.23 9.77
C ASP A 97 -16.85 18.56 10.27
N LEU A 98 -17.53 17.79 9.41
CA LEU A 98 -18.71 17.00 9.79
C LEU A 98 -18.35 15.86 10.78
N ASP A 99 -17.21 15.24 10.59
CA ASP A 99 -16.68 14.24 11.54
C ASP A 99 -16.25 14.90 12.85
N GLY A 100 -15.36 15.88 12.79
CA GLY A 100 -14.91 16.69 13.92
C GLY A 100 -14.09 15.90 14.97
N THR A 101 -13.62 14.69 14.66
CA THR A 101 -12.75 13.89 15.51
C THR A 101 -11.36 13.72 14.88
N ASP A 102 -10.32 13.57 15.69
CA ASP A 102 -8.94 13.48 15.21
C ASP A 102 -8.70 12.24 14.33
N ASN A 103 -9.40 11.14 14.60
CA ASN A 103 -9.23 9.86 13.92
C ASN A 103 -10.44 9.44 13.06
N LYS A 104 -11.33 10.37 12.72
CA LYS A 104 -12.53 10.11 11.91
C LYS A 104 -13.50 9.06 12.50
N SER A 105 -13.57 9.00 13.83
CA SER A 105 -14.36 7.97 14.53
C SER A 105 -15.86 8.17 14.49
N LYS A 106 -16.34 9.37 14.12
CA LYS A 106 -17.79 9.67 14.06
C LYS A 106 -18.41 9.21 12.74
N LEU A 107 -17.81 9.52 11.60
CA LEU A 107 -18.31 9.14 10.29
C LEU A 107 -17.68 7.86 9.77
N GLY A 108 -16.42 7.64 10.10
CA GLY A 108 -15.58 6.55 9.62
C GLY A 108 -14.67 6.99 8.47
N ALA A 109 -13.38 6.67 8.55
CA ALA A 109 -12.43 6.91 7.48
C ALA A 109 -12.84 6.23 6.16
N ASN A 110 -13.44 5.04 6.24
CA ASN A 110 -13.99 4.31 5.09
C ASN A 110 -15.16 5.05 4.42
N ALA A 111 -16.04 5.70 5.19
CA ALA A 111 -17.11 6.52 4.64
C ALA A 111 -16.54 7.77 3.92
N ILE A 112 -15.65 8.51 4.58
CA ILE A 112 -15.04 9.74 4.04
C ILE A 112 -14.24 9.44 2.77
N LEU A 113 -13.34 8.45 2.83
CA LEU A 113 -12.45 8.12 1.71
C LEU A 113 -13.24 7.64 0.48
N SER A 114 -14.29 6.84 0.66
CA SER A 114 -15.10 6.36 -0.47
C SER A 114 -15.67 7.52 -1.30
N VAL A 115 -16.14 8.57 -0.64
CA VAL A 115 -16.68 9.77 -1.30
C VAL A 115 -15.57 10.65 -1.86
N SER A 116 -14.51 10.85 -1.11
CA SER A 116 -13.33 11.63 -1.53
C SER A 116 -12.75 11.13 -2.86
N LEU A 117 -12.51 9.82 -2.96
CA LEU A 117 -12.00 9.20 -4.19
C LEU A 117 -13.03 9.17 -5.32
N ALA A 118 -14.30 8.93 -5.02
CA ALA A 118 -15.36 8.93 -6.02
C ALA A 118 -15.56 10.33 -6.63
N ALA A 119 -15.45 11.39 -5.83
CA ALA A 119 -15.53 12.79 -6.31
C ALA A 119 -14.35 13.12 -7.25
N ALA A 120 -13.13 12.73 -6.90
CA ALA A 120 -11.96 12.90 -7.76
C ALA A 120 -12.12 12.18 -9.11
N LYS A 121 -12.65 10.94 -9.10
CA LYS A 121 -12.94 10.19 -10.32
C LYS A 121 -14.02 10.83 -11.18
N ALA A 122 -15.07 11.36 -10.54
CA ALA A 122 -16.13 12.08 -11.25
C ALA A 122 -15.58 13.36 -11.91
N ALA A 123 -14.78 14.14 -11.19
CA ALA A 123 -14.16 15.35 -11.70
C ALA A 123 -13.18 15.06 -12.85
N ALA A 124 -12.34 14.04 -12.73
CA ALA A 124 -11.44 13.61 -13.80
C ALA A 124 -12.22 13.20 -15.07
N SER A 125 -13.26 12.40 -14.90
CA SER A 125 -14.13 11.95 -16.01
C SER A 125 -14.86 13.12 -16.66
N ALA A 126 -15.36 14.10 -15.89
CA ALA A 126 -16.01 15.30 -16.43
C ALA A 126 -15.03 16.19 -17.23
N LYS A 127 -13.73 16.16 -16.91
CA LYS A 127 -12.67 16.78 -17.72
C LYS A 127 -12.22 15.94 -18.93
N ASN A 128 -12.80 14.75 -19.15
CA ASN A 128 -12.34 13.76 -20.12
C ASN A 128 -10.84 13.42 -19.95
N GLN A 129 -10.38 13.32 -18.72
CA GLN A 129 -9.02 12.97 -18.36
C GLN A 129 -8.98 11.66 -17.57
N PRO A 130 -7.95 10.82 -17.73
CA PRO A 130 -7.69 9.72 -16.79
C PRO A 130 -7.34 10.27 -15.41
N LEU A 131 -7.73 9.57 -14.36
CA LEU A 131 -7.55 10.04 -12.98
C LEU A 131 -6.09 10.39 -12.65
N TRP A 132 -5.10 9.63 -13.15
CA TRP A 132 -3.68 9.92 -12.89
C TRP A 132 -3.25 11.29 -13.43
N ARG A 133 -3.76 11.69 -14.62
CA ARG A 133 -3.43 13.00 -15.22
C ARG A 133 -4.11 14.13 -14.45
N TYR A 134 -5.38 13.92 -14.08
CA TYR A 134 -6.11 14.86 -13.25
C TYR A 134 -5.41 15.12 -11.91
N VAL A 135 -4.94 14.06 -11.24
CA VAL A 135 -4.19 14.15 -9.99
C VAL A 135 -2.86 14.86 -10.19
N ALA A 136 -2.12 14.54 -11.25
CA ALA A 136 -0.84 15.20 -11.56
C ALA A 136 -1.01 16.70 -11.77
N GLU A 137 -2.03 17.12 -12.55
CA GLU A 137 -2.32 18.54 -12.77
C GLU A 137 -2.74 19.25 -11.47
N MET A 138 -3.60 18.61 -10.67
CA MET A 138 -4.09 19.19 -9.41
C MET A 138 -2.95 19.40 -8.39
N THR A 139 -1.91 18.57 -8.46
CA THR A 139 -0.82 18.56 -7.47
C THR A 139 0.50 19.12 -7.99
N ASP A 140 0.55 19.55 -9.24
CA ASP A 140 1.79 19.96 -9.94
C ASP A 140 2.90 18.91 -9.78
N SER A 141 2.53 17.62 -9.99
CA SER A 141 3.45 16.50 -9.92
C SER A 141 3.89 16.07 -11.31
N THR A 142 5.09 15.51 -11.41
CA THR A 142 5.57 14.87 -12.64
C THR A 142 5.13 13.40 -12.62
N PRO A 143 4.23 12.97 -13.52
CA PRO A 143 3.78 11.57 -13.56
C PRO A 143 4.91 10.64 -14.00
N VAL A 144 4.96 9.46 -13.37
CA VAL A 144 5.92 8.40 -13.70
C VAL A 144 5.27 7.04 -13.46
N LEU A 145 5.59 6.03 -14.27
CA LEU A 145 5.16 4.66 -14.00
C LEU A 145 5.93 4.10 -12.81
N PRO A 146 5.24 3.62 -11.77
CA PRO A 146 5.91 3.13 -10.57
C PRO A 146 6.61 1.80 -10.83
N LEU A 147 7.78 1.59 -10.24
CA LEU A 147 8.45 0.29 -10.19
C LEU A 147 7.75 -0.59 -9.14
N PRO A 148 7.24 -1.79 -9.52
CA PRO A 148 6.54 -2.65 -8.57
C PRO A 148 7.46 -3.33 -7.56
N MET A 149 7.02 -3.37 -6.30
CA MET A 149 7.51 -4.24 -5.23
C MET A 149 6.53 -5.42 -5.12
N MET A 150 6.89 -6.57 -5.71
CA MET A 150 5.97 -7.70 -5.90
C MET A 150 6.11 -8.71 -4.75
N ASN A 151 5.10 -8.85 -3.90
CA ASN A 151 5.10 -9.82 -2.81
C ASN A 151 4.87 -11.25 -3.35
N VAL A 152 5.93 -12.01 -3.52
CA VAL A 152 5.88 -13.36 -4.12
C VAL A 152 5.90 -14.49 -3.09
N LEU A 153 6.31 -14.20 -1.84
CA LEU A 153 6.27 -15.14 -0.73
C LEU A 153 5.74 -14.46 0.51
N ASN A 154 4.62 -14.95 1.01
CA ASN A 154 3.94 -14.45 2.20
C ASN A 154 4.38 -15.22 3.45
N GLY A 155 4.55 -14.50 4.54
CA GLY A 155 4.76 -15.02 5.88
C GLY A 155 3.92 -14.27 6.92
N GLY A 156 4.39 -14.18 8.15
CA GLY A 156 3.74 -13.44 9.22
C GLY A 156 2.24 -13.71 9.32
N ALA A 157 1.47 -12.69 9.66
CA ALA A 157 0.01 -12.76 9.78
C ALA A 157 -0.70 -13.13 8.47
N HIS A 158 -0.12 -12.80 7.31
CA HIS A 158 -0.68 -13.08 5.98
C HIS A 158 -0.61 -14.56 5.57
N ALA A 159 0.17 -15.38 6.29
CA ALA A 159 0.39 -16.79 5.98
C ALA A 159 0.44 -17.68 7.25
N ALA A 160 -0.38 -17.33 8.26
CA ALA A 160 -0.43 -18.06 9.54
C ALA A 160 0.97 -18.27 10.17
N PHE A 161 1.81 -17.25 10.12
CA PHE A 161 3.19 -17.24 10.65
C PHE A 161 4.06 -18.34 10.07
N ALA A 162 4.00 -18.53 8.75
CA ALA A 162 4.87 -19.43 8.02
C ALA A 162 6.36 -19.04 8.10
N THR A 163 6.63 -17.73 8.19
CA THR A 163 7.90 -17.08 8.54
C THR A 163 7.64 -16.01 9.59
N ASP A 164 8.66 -15.45 10.23
CA ASP A 164 8.49 -14.29 11.12
C ASP A 164 8.26 -13.03 10.30
N ILE A 165 9.05 -12.81 9.23
CA ILE A 165 8.89 -11.73 8.26
C ILE A 165 7.59 -11.94 7.47
N GLN A 166 6.82 -10.87 7.29
CA GLN A 166 5.49 -10.90 6.70
C GLN A 166 5.51 -11.02 5.19
N GLU A 167 6.42 -10.30 4.51
CA GLU A 167 6.47 -10.28 3.05
C GLU A 167 7.90 -10.33 2.53
N PHE A 168 8.12 -11.19 1.54
CA PHE A 168 9.33 -11.25 0.75
C PHE A 168 9.01 -10.84 -0.69
N MET A 169 9.52 -9.68 -1.08
CA MET A 169 9.20 -9.04 -2.35
C MET A 169 10.40 -9.09 -3.29
N ILE A 170 10.10 -9.15 -4.60
CA ILE A 170 11.06 -8.95 -5.67
C ILE A 170 10.83 -7.60 -6.33
N ILE A 171 11.91 -6.96 -6.75
CA ILE A 171 11.94 -5.72 -7.52
C ILE A 171 12.75 -5.96 -8.79
N CYS A 172 12.09 -5.91 -9.95
CA CYS A 172 12.72 -6.14 -11.25
C CYS A 172 13.41 -4.85 -11.75
N LYS A 173 14.49 -4.41 -11.07
CA LYS A 173 15.17 -3.13 -11.37
C LYS A 173 15.85 -3.11 -12.74
N GLY A 174 16.15 -4.27 -13.31
CA GLY A 174 16.74 -4.38 -14.66
C GLY A 174 15.74 -4.15 -15.80
N ALA A 175 14.44 -4.07 -15.50
CA ALA A 175 13.40 -3.84 -16.50
C ALA A 175 13.50 -2.43 -17.09
N GLN A 176 13.23 -2.32 -18.40
CA GLN A 176 13.25 -1.03 -19.10
C GLN A 176 11.85 -0.45 -19.27
N THR A 177 10.82 -1.28 -19.28
CA THR A 177 9.42 -0.88 -19.39
C THR A 177 8.59 -1.50 -18.28
N PHE A 178 7.40 -0.94 -18.05
CA PHE A 178 6.47 -1.52 -17.08
C PHE A 178 6.05 -2.95 -17.47
N ALA A 179 5.87 -3.21 -18.77
CA ALA A 179 5.57 -4.56 -19.27
C ALA A 179 6.70 -5.56 -19.00
N ASP A 180 7.97 -5.12 -19.09
CA ASP A 180 9.11 -5.97 -18.75
C ASP A 180 9.13 -6.33 -17.27
N THR A 181 8.74 -5.41 -16.36
CA THR A 181 8.66 -5.73 -14.92
C THR A 181 7.68 -6.85 -14.66
N LEU A 182 6.50 -6.82 -15.31
CA LEU A 182 5.48 -7.85 -15.14
C LEU A 182 5.88 -9.18 -15.76
N LYS A 183 6.54 -9.14 -16.93
CA LYS A 183 7.10 -10.35 -17.56
C LYS A 183 8.10 -11.02 -16.62
N MET A 184 9.13 -10.29 -16.18
CA MET A 184 10.17 -10.80 -15.28
C MET A 184 9.55 -11.33 -13.98
N GLY A 185 8.69 -10.55 -13.33
CA GLY A 185 8.03 -10.95 -12.09
C GLY A 185 7.20 -12.22 -12.27
N THR A 186 6.43 -12.35 -13.36
CA THR A 186 5.59 -13.52 -13.64
C THR A 186 6.44 -14.76 -13.91
N GLU A 187 7.52 -14.65 -14.67
CA GLU A 187 8.45 -15.75 -14.94
C GLU A 187 9.11 -16.24 -13.64
N ILE A 188 9.53 -15.32 -12.76
CA ILE A 188 10.08 -15.65 -11.44
C ILE A 188 9.02 -16.30 -10.54
N PHE A 189 7.78 -15.75 -10.50
CA PHE A 189 6.68 -16.31 -9.72
C PHE A 189 6.38 -17.77 -10.11
N HIS A 190 6.37 -18.09 -11.40
CA HIS A 190 6.18 -19.46 -11.88
C HIS A 190 7.41 -20.35 -11.63
N ALA A 191 8.61 -19.80 -11.70
CA ALA A 191 9.83 -20.53 -11.31
C ALA A 191 9.83 -20.85 -9.82
N LEU A 192 9.41 -19.92 -8.96
CA LEU A 192 9.28 -20.13 -7.52
C LEU A 192 8.32 -21.28 -7.19
N ALA A 193 7.20 -21.41 -7.90
CA ALA A 193 6.30 -22.56 -7.72
C ALA A 193 6.98 -23.90 -7.96
N LYS A 194 7.88 -23.96 -8.96
CA LYS A 194 8.64 -25.18 -9.26
C LYS A 194 9.68 -25.46 -8.18
N VAL A 195 10.40 -24.42 -7.74
CA VAL A 195 11.38 -24.51 -6.64
C VAL A 195 10.70 -25.02 -5.38
N LEU A 196 9.58 -24.41 -4.96
CA LEU A 196 8.82 -24.83 -3.78
C LEU A 196 8.41 -26.31 -3.85
N LYS A 197 7.91 -26.77 -5.00
CA LYS A 197 7.56 -28.19 -5.21
C LYS A 197 8.75 -29.13 -5.11
N ASN A 198 9.93 -28.73 -5.60
CA ASN A 198 11.15 -29.54 -5.51
C ASN A 198 11.62 -29.75 -4.06
N TYR A 199 11.26 -28.80 -3.17
CA TYR A 199 11.53 -28.91 -1.73
C TYR A 199 10.33 -29.43 -0.92
N ASP A 200 9.30 -29.99 -1.58
CA ASP A 200 8.08 -30.50 -0.96
C ASP A 200 7.31 -29.43 -0.16
N TYR A 201 7.34 -28.16 -0.62
CA TYR A 201 6.53 -27.08 -0.06
C TYR A 201 5.21 -26.91 -0.83
N PRO A 202 4.12 -26.52 -0.13
CA PRO A 202 2.86 -26.18 -0.79
C PRO A 202 3.01 -24.89 -1.62
N THR A 203 2.21 -24.80 -2.68
CA THR A 203 2.08 -23.62 -3.52
C THR A 203 0.72 -22.94 -3.39
N THR A 204 0.09 -23.06 -2.22
CA THR A 204 -1.07 -22.26 -1.84
C THR A 204 -0.63 -20.81 -1.63
N VAL A 205 -1.53 -19.89 -1.95
CA VAL A 205 -1.24 -18.45 -1.85
C VAL A 205 -1.90 -17.83 -0.61
N GLY A 206 -1.25 -16.83 -0.05
CA GLY A 206 -1.79 -16.00 1.03
C GLY A 206 -2.77 -14.93 0.52
N ASP A 207 -3.16 -14.03 1.41
CA ASP A 207 -4.14 -12.96 1.13
C ASP A 207 -3.69 -12.03 0.01
N GLU A 208 -2.39 -11.83 -0.16
CA GLU A 208 -1.82 -10.94 -1.16
C GLU A 208 -1.35 -11.64 -2.43
N GLY A 209 -1.65 -12.93 -2.57
CA GLY A 209 -1.39 -13.70 -3.79
C GLY A 209 0.01 -14.29 -3.91
N GLY A 210 0.94 -14.00 -2.99
CA GLY A 210 2.24 -14.67 -2.88
C GLY A 210 2.10 -16.07 -2.30
N TYR A 211 3.04 -16.99 -2.61
CA TYR A 211 3.04 -18.33 -2.02
C TYR A 211 3.26 -18.26 -0.50
N ALA A 212 2.66 -19.18 0.23
CA ALA A 212 2.70 -19.23 1.69
C ALA A 212 3.28 -20.58 2.20
N PRO A 213 4.53 -20.93 1.87
CA PRO A 213 5.15 -22.15 2.34
C PRO A 213 5.56 -22.01 3.80
N ARG A 214 5.34 -23.03 4.62
CA ARG A 214 5.94 -23.09 5.94
C ARG A 214 7.39 -23.58 5.80
N VAL A 215 8.31 -22.62 5.63
CA VAL A 215 9.74 -22.90 5.49
C VAL A 215 10.30 -23.52 6.76
N ARG A 216 11.33 -24.39 6.63
CA ARG A 216 11.87 -25.20 7.74
C ARG A 216 12.98 -24.50 8.51
N ASN A 217 13.73 -23.60 7.84
CA ASN A 217 14.95 -22.98 8.36
C ASN A 217 14.84 -21.45 8.47
N GLY A 218 13.63 -20.93 8.74
CA GLY A 218 13.39 -19.51 9.01
C GLY A 218 13.48 -18.61 7.78
N ASN A 219 13.67 -17.30 8.06
CA ASN A 219 13.54 -16.26 7.05
C ASN A 219 14.62 -16.32 5.95
N ARG A 220 15.83 -16.79 6.28
CA ARG A 220 16.92 -16.95 5.29
C ARG A 220 16.60 -17.98 4.21
N GLU A 221 15.88 -19.05 4.56
CA GLU A 221 15.47 -20.05 3.57
C GLU A 221 14.50 -19.44 2.55
N ALA A 222 13.58 -18.56 2.97
CA ALA A 222 12.69 -17.88 2.04
C ALA A 222 13.48 -17.08 0.99
N LEU A 223 14.48 -16.30 1.41
CA LEU A 223 15.35 -15.55 0.50
C LEU A 223 16.21 -16.45 -0.40
N ALA A 224 16.68 -17.59 0.12
CA ALA A 224 17.44 -18.57 -0.67
C ALA A 224 16.57 -19.22 -1.76
N LEU A 225 15.33 -19.61 -1.44
CA LEU A 225 14.37 -20.16 -2.39
C LEU A 225 14.02 -19.15 -3.49
N LEU A 226 13.87 -17.86 -3.13
CA LEU A 226 13.67 -16.79 -4.09
C LEU A 226 14.90 -16.59 -4.98
N SER A 227 16.10 -16.64 -4.42
CA SER A 227 17.35 -16.54 -5.18
C SER A 227 17.48 -17.67 -6.22
N GLU A 228 17.15 -18.90 -5.84
CA GLU A 228 17.10 -20.05 -6.76
C GLU A 228 16.03 -19.87 -7.85
N ALA A 229 14.85 -19.34 -7.49
CA ALA A 229 13.77 -19.08 -8.45
C ALA A 229 14.17 -18.03 -9.50
N ILE A 230 14.84 -16.95 -9.08
CA ILE A 230 15.35 -15.89 -9.97
C ILE A 230 16.35 -16.48 -10.98
N GLN A 231 17.31 -17.27 -10.50
CA GLN A 231 18.29 -17.93 -11.37
C GLN A 231 17.64 -18.92 -12.34
N ASN A 232 16.68 -19.71 -11.86
CA ASN A 232 15.94 -20.67 -12.67
C ASN A 232 15.03 -20.00 -13.72
N ALA A 233 14.64 -18.75 -13.50
CA ALA A 233 13.93 -17.92 -14.47
C ALA A 233 14.87 -17.26 -15.49
N GLY A 234 16.20 -17.40 -15.31
CA GLY A 234 17.21 -16.86 -16.24
C GLY A 234 17.62 -15.42 -15.95
N TYR A 235 17.31 -14.91 -14.76
CA TYR A 235 17.68 -13.56 -14.32
C TYR A 235 18.84 -13.58 -13.33
N GLU A 236 19.60 -12.49 -13.28
CA GLU A 236 20.74 -12.34 -12.39
C GLU A 236 20.35 -11.52 -11.16
N LEU A 237 20.53 -12.13 -9.99
CA LEU A 237 20.32 -11.47 -8.71
C LEU A 237 21.30 -10.27 -8.56
N SER A 238 20.88 -9.20 -7.95
CA SER A 238 21.57 -7.91 -7.82
C SER A 238 21.61 -7.05 -9.09
N ARG A 239 21.74 -7.63 -10.28
CA ARG A 239 21.74 -6.88 -11.54
C ARG A 239 20.33 -6.63 -12.05
N ASP A 240 19.55 -7.70 -12.22
CA ASP A 240 18.22 -7.65 -12.82
C ASP A 240 17.13 -7.54 -11.76
N VAL A 241 17.32 -8.25 -10.63
CA VAL A 241 16.35 -8.36 -9.55
C VAL A 241 17.03 -8.15 -8.20
N VAL A 242 16.36 -7.41 -7.33
CA VAL A 242 16.74 -7.21 -5.93
C VAL A 242 15.56 -7.53 -5.01
N PHE A 243 15.81 -7.63 -3.72
CA PHE A 243 14.78 -7.93 -2.72
C PHE A 243 14.30 -6.70 -1.98
N ALA A 244 13.04 -6.76 -1.58
CA ALA A 244 12.48 -5.96 -0.50
C ALA A 244 11.79 -6.86 0.50
N MET A 245 11.68 -6.41 1.75
CA MET A 245 10.98 -7.12 2.82
C MET A 245 10.04 -6.17 3.54
N ASP A 246 8.92 -6.71 3.99
CA ASP A 246 8.09 -6.12 5.04
C ASP A 246 8.21 -7.02 6.28
N ALA A 247 8.86 -6.49 7.31
CA ALA A 247 9.05 -7.24 8.53
C ALA A 247 7.79 -7.25 9.41
N ALA A 248 6.98 -6.19 9.34
CA ALA A 248 5.83 -5.98 10.20
C ALA A 248 6.17 -6.23 11.68
N SER A 249 7.26 -5.66 12.13
CA SER A 249 7.94 -6.07 13.39
C SER A 249 7.10 -5.86 14.64
N SER A 250 6.08 -4.98 14.60
CA SER A 250 5.11 -4.81 15.69
C SER A 250 4.36 -6.10 16.02
N GLU A 251 4.15 -7.00 15.05
CA GLU A 251 3.42 -8.26 15.22
C GLU A 251 4.16 -9.29 16.11
N PHE A 252 5.48 -9.20 16.18
CA PHE A 252 6.30 -10.08 17.00
C PHE A 252 7.16 -9.35 18.06
N TYR A 253 6.84 -8.07 18.34
CA TYR A 253 7.43 -7.30 19.42
C TYR A 253 6.61 -7.45 20.71
N GLN A 254 7.21 -8.05 21.73
CA GLN A 254 6.56 -8.34 23.01
C GLN A 254 7.52 -8.03 24.16
N GLU A 255 7.04 -7.30 25.18
CA GLU A 255 7.80 -7.00 26.40
C GLU A 255 9.22 -6.45 26.15
N GLY A 256 9.38 -5.61 25.12
CA GLY A 256 10.65 -4.99 24.75
C GLY A 256 11.60 -5.90 23.97
N ARG A 257 11.10 -7.00 23.39
CA ARG A 257 11.90 -7.96 22.62
C ARG A 257 11.19 -8.37 21.33
N TYR A 258 11.98 -8.67 20.32
CA TYR A 258 11.53 -9.21 19.03
C TYR A 258 11.63 -10.74 19.05
N GLU A 259 10.48 -11.41 19.00
CA GLU A 259 10.35 -12.87 19.12
C GLU A 259 10.34 -13.52 17.74
N LEU A 260 11.51 -13.83 17.19
CA LEU A 260 11.64 -14.54 15.91
C LEU A 260 11.45 -16.05 16.14
N LYS A 261 10.18 -16.48 16.18
CA LYS A 261 9.80 -17.86 16.55
C LYS A 261 10.29 -18.90 15.56
N CYS A 262 10.29 -18.56 14.25
CA CYS A 262 10.78 -19.48 13.21
C CYS A 262 12.31 -19.69 13.26
N GLU A 263 13.03 -18.76 13.90
CA GLU A 263 14.48 -18.86 14.10
C GLU A 263 14.85 -19.22 15.54
N GLY A 264 13.88 -19.33 16.45
CA GLY A 264 14.10 -19.61 17.85
C GLY A 264 14.92 -18.54 18.58
N LYS A 265 14.76 -17.26 18.19
CA LYS A 265 15.50 -16.11 18.72
C LYS A 265 14.56 -15.14 19.44
N SER A 266 15.05 -14.54 20.52
CA SER A 266 14.45 -13.42 21.22
C SER A 266 15.50 -12.32 21.26
N LEU A 267 15.26 -11.21 20.57
CA LEU A 267 16.24 -10.17 20.31
C LEU A 267 15.84 -8.86 21.00
N ALA A 268 16.80 -8.16 21.59
CA ALA A 268 16.63 -6.76 21.94
C ALA A 268 16.63 -5.90 20.67
N SER A 269 16.17 -4.65 20.74
CA SER A 269 16.05 -3.78 19.55
C SER A 269 17.38 -3.62 18.80
N SER A 270 18.48 -3.37 19.50
CA SER A 270 19.81 -3.29 18.86
C SER A 270 20.25 -4.60 18.21
N GLU A 271 19.90 -5.76 18.80
CA GLU A 271 20.19 -7.08 18.23
C GLU A 271 19.32 -7.35 17.00
N MET A 272 18.09 -6.79 16.96
CA MET A 272 17.22 -6.85 15.76
C MET A 272 17.83 -6.02 14.62
N VAL A 273 18.38 -4.84 14.91
CA VAL A 273 19.13 -4.04 13.92
C VAL A 273 20.34 -4.81 13.38
N ASP A 274 21.13 -5.45 14.25
CA ASP A 274 22.26 -6.29 13.83
C ASP A 274 21.80 -7.46 12.96
N TRP A 275 20.66 -8.06 13.27
CA TRP A 275 20.09 -9.17 12.50
C TRP A 275 19.64 -8.71 11.10
N LEU A 276 18.96 -7.56 11.00
CA LEU A 276 18.55 -6.98 9.71
C LEU A 276 19.77 -6.58 8.88
N GLU A 277 20.80 -5.98 9.49
CA GLU A 277 22.04 -5.65 8.78
C GLU A 277 22.74 -6.89 8.25
N ALA A 278 22.79 -7.98 9.02
CA ALA A 278 23.37 -9.24 8.56
C ALA A 278 22.62 -9.79 7.33
N LEU A 279 21.28 -9.68 7.28
CA LEU A 279 20.50 -10.07 6.11
C LEU A 279 20.83 -9.21 4.88
N THR A 280 20.97 -7.89 5.04
CA THR A 280 21.32 -6.98 3.93
C THR A 280 22.75 -7.17 3.42
N ASN A 281 23.65 -7.74 4.24
CA ASN A 281 25.01 -8.10 3.83
C ASN A 281 25.06 -9.44 3.09
N GLU A 282 24.10 -10.34 3.37
CA GLU A 282 24.03 -11.68 2.76
C GLU A 282 23.21 -11.68 1.45
N PHE A 283 22.15 -10.90 1.39
CA PHE A 283 21.23 -10.82 0.26
C PHE A 283 21.12 -9.38 -0.28
N PRO A 284 20.85 -9.17 -1.57
CA PRO A 284 20.71 -7.84 -2.15
C PRO A 284 19.33 -7.23 -1.80
N ILE A 285 19.13 -6.97 -0.51
CA ILE A 285 17.94 -6.31 0.02
C ILE A 285 18.16 -4.80 -0.10
N VAL A 286 17.29 -4.10 -0.82
CA VAL A 286 17.35 -2.66 -1.05
C VAL A 286 16.27 -1.88 -0.32
N SER A 287 15.31 -2.58 0.30
CA SER A 287 14.21 -1.95 1.04
C SER A 287 13.75 -2.84 2.19
N ILE A 288 13.57 -2.26 3.35
CA ILE A 288 12.95 -2.88 4.53
C ILE A 288 11.83 -1.97 5.02
N GLU A 289 10.62 -2.53 5.08
CA GLU A 289 9.43 -1.90 5.66
C GLU A 289 9.26 -2.39 7.09
N ASP A 290 8.94 -1.47 7.99
CA ASP A 290 8.70 -1.72 9.42
C ASP A 290 9.69 -2.69 10.06
N GLY A 291 10.99 -2.38 9.86
CA GLY A 291 12.09 -3.19 10.39
C GLY A 291 12.12 -3.27 11.92
N LEU A 292 11.49 -2.31 12.59
CA LEU A 292 11.27 -2.27 14.05
C LEU A 292 9.80 -1.92 14.32
N ALA A 293 9.37 -2.14 15.57
CA ALA A 293 8.01 -1.87 16.03
C ALA A 293 7.65 -0.37 15.95
N GLU A 294 6.37 -0.06 15.74
CA GLU A 294 5.84 1.31 15.58
C GLU A 294 6.14 2.25 16.76
N ASN A 295 6.37 1.69 17.95
CA ASN A 295 6.66 2.45 19.18
C ASN A 295 8.15 2.55 19.52
N ASP A 296 9.03 1.90 18.76
CA ASP A 296 10.47 1.78 19.05
C ASP A 296 11.29 2.88 18.37
N TRP A 297 10.87 4.15 18.52
CA TRP A 297 11.40 5.31 17.80
C TRP A 297 12.90 5.54 17.99
N ASP A 298 13.46 5.26 19.19
CA ASP A 298 14.88 5.49 19.45
C ASP A 298 15.75 4.49 18.69
N ASP A 299 15.35 3.23 18.63
CA ASP A 299 16.09 2.22 17.87
C ASP A 299 15.82 2.31 16.34
N TRP A 300 14.71 2.92 15.90
CA TRP A 300 14.54 3.31 14.50
C TRP A 300 15.61 4.31 14.03
N LYS A 301 16.06 5.24 14.91
CA LYS A 301 17.19 6.13 14.61
C LYS A 301 18.49 5.35 14.42
N LEU A 302 18.73 4.35 15.28
CA LEU A 302 19.88 3.45 15.15
C LEU A 302 19.79 2.65 13.82
N LEU A 303 18.62 2.13 13.49
CA LEU A 303 18.41 1.43 12.22
C LEU A 303 18.70 2.36 11.03
N ARG A 304 18.21 3.61 11.09
CA ARG A 304 18.44 4.62 10.05
C ARG A 304 19.91 5.00 9.92
N GLU A 305 20.62 5.15 11.04
CA GLU A 305 22.07 5.42 11.06
C GLU A 305 22.86 4.27 10.41
N ARG A 306 22.52 3.02 10.72
CA ARG A 306 23.24 1.83 10.26
C ARG A 306 22.97 1.49 8.79
N LEU A 307 21.75 1.61 8.32
CA LEU A 307 21.30 1.09 7.03
C LEU A 307 20.79 2.14 6.05
N GLY A 308 20.35 3.29 6.54
CA GLY A 308 19.58 4.22 5.72
C GLY A 308 20.33 4.92 4.59
N ASP A 309 21.65 4.88 4.56
CA ASP A 309 22.44 5.35 3.42
C ASP A 309 22.65 4.27 2.33
N ARG A 310 22.35 3.03 2.68
CA ARG A 310 22.52 1.86 1.79
C ARG A 310 21.20 1.35 1.23
N ILE A 311 20.13 1.42 2.01
CA ILE A 311 18.82 0.88 1.66
C ILE A 311 17.68 1.85 2.00
N GLN A 312 16.54 1.59 1.41
CA GLN A 312 15.28 2.23 1.74
C GLN A 312 14.71 1.64 3.04
N LEU A 313 14.39 2.51 4.01
CA LEU A 313 13.71 2.17 5.25
C LEU A 313 12.32 2.80 5.22
N VAL A 314 11.31 1.96 5.04
CA VAL A 314 9.93 2.37 4.83
C VAL A 314 9.18 2.34 6.14
N GLY A 315 8.54 3.45 6.51
CA GLY A 315 7.59 3.48 7.62
C GLY A 315 6.17 3.23 7.10
N ASP A 316 5.53 2.16 7.58
CA ASP A 316 4.11 1.84 7.43
C ASP A 316 3.38 2.11 8.74
N ASP A 317 3.36 1.17 9.67
CA ASP A 317 2.71 1.34 10.99
C ASP A 317 3.36 2.46 11.80
N LEU A 318 4.65 2.72 11.62
CA LEU A 318 5.36 3.86 12.21
C LEU A 318 4.74 5.21 11.82
N LEU A 319 4.21 5.36 10.60
CA LEU A 319 3.83 6.66 10.02
C LEU A 319 2.33 6.75 9.67
N VAL A 320 1.68 5.65 9.36
CA VAL A 320 0.26 5.49 8.99
C VAL A 320 -0.26 6.58 8.05
N THR A 321 0.57 7.00 7.10
CA THR A 321 0.27 8.09 6.15
C THR A 321 -0.12 9.42 6.84
N ASN A 322 0.24 9.60 8.13
CA ASN A 322 -0.12 10.74 8.96
C ASN A 322 0.97 11.82 8.91
N THR A 323 0.60 13.04 8.48
CA THR A 323 1.54 14.15 8.30
C THR A 323 2.29 14.53 9.58
N SER A 324 1.65 14.46 10.76
CA SER A 324 2.31 14.78 12.03
C SER A 324 3.39 13.76 12.38
N LEU A 325 3.14 12.46 12.13
CA LEU A 325 4.15 11.41 12.34
C LEU A 325 5.26 11.48 11.30
N ILE A 326 4.94 11.81 10.04
CA ILE A 326 5.93 12.01 8.97
C ILE A 326 6.84 13.20 9.31
N GLU A 327 6.28 14.34 9.75
CA GLU A 327 7.05 15.51 10.17
C GLU A 327 8.01 15.16 11.33
N ARG A 328 7.53 14.46 12.34
CA ARG A 328 8.34 13.95 13.44
C ARG A 328 9.46 13.04 12.92
N ALA A 329 9.15 12.08 12.06
CA ALA A 329 10.11 11.12 11.54
C ALA A 329 11.21 11.79 10.69
N ILE A 330 10.86 12.82 9.92
CA ILE A 330 11.82 13.64 9.17
C ILE A 330 12.75 14.38 10.16
N ALA A 331 12.18 15.03 11.18
CA ALA A 331 12.95 15.79 12.16
C ALA A 331 13.88 14.89 12.99
N GLU A 332 13.42 13.68 13.35
CA GLU A 332 14.17 12.73 14.16
C GLU A 332 15.05 11.78 13.34
N GLN A 333 14.98 11.82 11.99
CA GLN A 333 15.73 10.96 11.09
C GLN A 333 15.52 9.46 11.33
N THR A 334 14.26 9.02 11.44
CA THR A 334 13.93 7.62 11.76
C THR A 334 13.77 6.74 10.52
N ALA A 335 13.21 7.28 9.43
CA ALA A 335 12.99 6.57 8.16
C ALA A 335 13.55 7.38 6.98
N ASN A 336 13.46 6.86 5.76
CA ASN A 336 13.80 7.58 4.52
C ASN A 336 12.81 7.30 3.38
N ALA A 337 11.72 6.62 3.68
CA ALA A 337 10.63 6.37 2.75
C ALA A 337 9.30 6.22 3.47
N LEU A 338 8.22 6.60 2.78
CA LEU A 338 6.85 6.54 3.26
C LEU A 338 6.08 5.45 2.49
N LEU A 339 5.42 4.54 3.21
CA LEU A 339 4.34 3.74 2.64
C LEU A 339 3.06 4.58 2.64
N VAL A 340 2.40 4.65 1.50
CA VAL A 340 1.21 5.50 1.30
C VAL A 340 -0.02 4.63 1.19
N LYS A 341 -0.85 4.64 2.21
CA LYS A 341 -2.13 3.92 2.25
C LYS A 341 -3.27 4.94 2.46
N PRO A 342 -4.01 5.33 1.41
CA PRO A 342 -5.03 6.37 1.53
C PRO A 342 -6.07 6.12 2.64
N ASN A 343 -6.39 4.86 2.92
CA ASN A 343 -7.36 4.51 3.96
C ASN A 343 -6.81 4.62 5.40
N GLN A 344 -5.49 4.68 5.59
CA GLN A 344 -4.89 4.94 6.92
C GLN A 344 -5.15 6.36 7.40
N ILE A 345 -5.28 7.31 6.47
CA ILE A 345 -5.55 8.72 6.78
C ILE A 345 -6.99 9.12 6.45
N GLY A 346 -7.60 8.60 5.39
CA GLY A 346 -9.04 8.64 5.13
C GLY A 346 -9.55 9.72 4.20
N SER A 347 -8.69 10.54 3.56
CA SER A 347 -9.06 11.45 2.46
C SER A 347 -7.96 11.55 1.41
N LEU A 348 -8.33 11.93 0.18
CA LEU A 348 -7.38 12.15 -0.89
C LEU A 348 -6.49 13.36 -0.61
N THR A 349 -7.05 14.43 -0.09
CA THR A 349 -6.30 15.68 0.24
C THR A 349 -5.20 15.40 1.27
N GLU A 350 -5.50 14.70 2.37
CA GLU A 350 -4.50 14.34 3.37
C GLU A 350 -3.46 13.36 2.82
N THR A 351 -3.88 12.41 1.97
CA THR A 351 -2.95 11.50 1.26
C THR A 351 -1.95 12.29 0.39
N ILE A 352 -2.43 13.27 -0.37
CA ILE A 352 -1.58 14.16 -1.19
C ILE A 352 -0.61 14.93 -0.31
N GLN A 353 -1.06 15.49 0.81
CA GLN A 353 -0.21 16.23 1.75
C GLN A 353 0.90 15.34 2.31
N ALA A 354 0.59 14.10 2.71
CA ALA A 354 1.56 13.14 3.20
C ALA A 354 2.63 12.81 2.14
N VAL A 355 2.21 12.52 0.91
CA VAL A 355 3.13 12.23 -0.21
C VAL A 355 4.04 13.43 -0.50
N LYS A 356 3.47 14.64 -0.60
CA LYS A 356 4.25 15.86 -0.87
C LYS A 356 5.22 16.18 0.26
N MET A 357 4.83 15.99 1.51
CA MET A 357 5.71 16.19 2.67
C MET A 357 6.92 15.26 2.60
N ALA A 358 6.72 13.98 2.35
CA ALA A 358 7.79 13.01 2.21
C ALA A 358 8.72 13.34 1.01
N GLN A 359 8.14 13.63 -0.17
CA GLN A 359 8.90 13.98 -1.36
C GLN A 359 9.73 15.27 -1.17
N ASN A 360 9.17 16.29 -0.53
CA ASN A 360 9.87 17.55 -0.24
C ASN A 360 11.05 17.37 0.73
N ALA A 361 11.00 16.35 1.59
CA ALA A 361 12.09 15.95 2.47
C ALA A 361 13.14 15.05 1.77
N GLY A 362 12.98 14.79 0.47
CA GLY A 362 13.86 13.89 -0.28
C GLY A 362 13.61 12.40 -0.03
N TRP A 363 12.50 12.07 0.61
CA TRP A 363 12.11 10.68 0.85
C TRP A 363 11.47 10.04 -0.38
N ARG A 364 11.64 8.74 -0.51
CA ARG A 364 10.88 7.93 -1.48
C ARG A 364 9.46 7.69 -0.97
N THR A 365 8.54 7.47 -1.92
CA THR A 365 7.15 7.13 -1.60
C THR A 365 6.76 5.84 -2.31
N VAL A 366 6.05 4.96 -1.61
CA VAL A 366 5.55 3.69 -2.12
C VAL A 366 4.04 3.69 -1.97
N MET A 367 3.30 3.80 -3.08
CA MET A 367 1.83 3.64 -3.04
C MET A 367 1.48 2.20 -2.73
N SER A 368 0.59 1.97 -1.77
CA SER A 368 0.33 0.63 -1.26
C SER A 368 -1.15 0.25 -1.29
N HIS A 369 -1.39 -1.04 -1.52
CA HIS A 369 -2.64 -1.73 -1.27
C HIS A 369 -2.85 -2.00 0.23
N ARG A 370 -3.94 -2.72 0.54
CA ARG A 370 -4.15 -3.36 1.84
C ARG A 370 -4.38 -4.87 1.66
N SER A 371 -4.36 -5.63 2.76
CA SER A 371 -4.62 -7.07 2.71
C SER A 371 -6.03 -7.43 2.24
N GLY A 372 -7.04 -6.64 2.62
CA GLY A 372 -8.40 -6.72 2.08
C GLY A 372 -8.61 -5.69 0.97
N GLU A 373 -8.51 -6.11 -0.28
CA GLU A 373 -8.66 -5.27 -1.47
C GLU A 373 -9.97 -5.51 -2.20
N THR A 374 -10.26 -4.66 -3.16
CA THR A 374 -11.35 -4.82 -4.13
C THR A 374 -10.77 -4.80 -5.55
N GLU A 375 -11.62 -4.85 -6.58
CA GLU A 375 -11.21 -4.62 -7.97
C GLU A 375 -10.89 -3.15 -8.28
N ASP A 376 -11.09 -2.22 -7.36
CA ASP A 376 -10.79 -0.79 -7.54
C ASP A 376 -9.30 -0.58 -7.82
N THR A 377 -8.99 0.24 -8.83
CA THR A 377 -7.63 0.50 -9.32
C THR A 377 -7.12 1.90 -9.00
N THR A 378 -7.79 2.63 -8.12
CA THR A 378 -7.45 4.03 -7.79
C THR A 378 -5.99 4.20 -7.41
N ILE A 379 -5.42 3.27 -6.62
CA ILE A 379 -4.01 3.38 -6.20
C ILE A 379 -3.02 3.32 -7.38
N SER A 380 -3.36 2.64 -8.49
CA SER A 380 -2.54 2.67 -9.70
C SER A 380 -2.47 4.07 -10.30
N HIS A 381 -3.60 4.75 -10.37
CA HIS A 381 -3.67 6.14 -10.84
C HIS A 381 -2.98 7.11 -9.88
N LEU A 382 -3.15 6.93 -8.57
CA LEU A 382 -2.50 7.77 -7.56
C LEU A 382 -0.97 7.59 -7.59
N ALA A 383 -0.48 6.35 -7.74
CA ALA A 383 0.95 6.08 -7.85
C ALA A 383 1.60 6.83 -9.04
N VAL A 384 0.92 6.82 -10.19
CA VAL A 384 1.39 7.52 -11.39
C VAL A 384 1.24 9.02 -11.23
N GLY A 385 0.05 9.50 -10.85
CA GLY A 385 -0.28 10.93 -10.83
C GLY A 385 0.48 11.71 -9.76
N LEU A 386 0.80 11.12 -8.61
CA LEU A 386 1.61 11.73 -7.56
C LEU A 386 3.11 11.53 -7.77
N GLY A 387 3.53 10.81 -8.81
CA GLY A 387 4.94 10.52 -9.06
C GLY A 387 5.59 9.73 -7.93
N CYS A 388 4.88 8.77 -7.32
CA CYS A 388 5.40 8.01 -6.18
C CYS A 388 6.66 7.21 -6.51
N GLY A 389 6.84 6.83 -7.77
CA GLY A 389 8.00 6.07 -8.25
C GLY A 389 7.97 4.59 -7.89
N GLN A 390 7.18 4.18 -6.92
CA GLN A 390 7.05 2.78 -6.47
C GLN A 390 5.60 2.44 -6.13
N ILE A 391 5.24 1.15 -6.29
CA ILE A 391 3.95 0.61 -5.89
C ILE A 391 4.12 -0.77 -5.24
N LYS A 392 3.47 -0.99 -4.10
CA LYS A 392 3.35 -2.27 -3.42
C LYS A 392 1.88 -2.71 -3.52
N THR A 393 1.58 -3.69 -4.38
CA THR A 393 0.19 -4.10 -4.63
C THR A 393 0.02 -5.62 -4.72
N GLY A 394 0.82 -6.33 -3.93
CA GLY A 394 0.77 -7.78 -3.79
C GLY A 394 1.49 -8.53 -4.90
N SER A 395 1.08 -9.76 -5.12
CA SER A 395 1.69 -10.68 -6.06
C SER A 395 1.06 -10.62 -7.45
N LEU A 396 1.52 -11.52 -8.32
CA LEU A 396 1.09 -11.69 -9.71
C LEU A 396 -0.06 -12.71 -9.85
N SER A 397 -0.80 -12.92 -8.78
CA SER A 397 -1.99 -13.78 -8.70
C SER A 397 -3.07 -13.11 -7.85
N ARG A 398 -4.31 -13.54 -7.94
CA ARG A 398 -5.54 -12.97 -7.40
C ARG A 398 -5.94 -11.67 -8.12
N THR A 399 -7.19 -11.62 -8.57
CA THR A 399 -7.70 -10.50 -9.41
C THR A 399 -7.63 -9.16 -8.71
N ASP A 400 -7.85 -9.11 -7.39
CA ASP A 400 -7.75 -7.93 -6.56
C ASP A 400 -6.35 -7.28 -6.58
N ARG A 401 -5.29 -8.06 -6.84
CA ARG A 401 -3.91 -7.58 -7.04
C ARG A 401 -3.63 -7.28 -8.51
N VAL A 402 -3.89 -8.26 -9.37
CA VAL A 402 -3.60 -8.18 -10.81
C VAL A 402 -4.37 -7.04 -11.50
N ALA A 403 -5.55 -6.65 -11.00
CA ALA A 403 -6.30 -5.51 -11.51
C ALA A 403 -5.46 -4.21 -11.52
N LYS A 404 -4.66 -3.97 -10.47
CA LYS A 404 -3.80 -2.79 -10.34
C LYS A 404 -2.66 -2.82 -11.36
N TYR A 405 -2.02 -3.98 -11.55
CA TYR A 405 -0.99 -4.17 -12.58
C TYR A 405 -1.55 -4.00 -14.00
N ASN A 406 -2.71 -4.58 -14.28
CA ASN A 406 -3.38 -4.44 -15.56
C ASN A 406 -3.75 -2.98 -15.86
N GLU A 407 -4.14 -2.21 -14.83
CA GLU A 407 -4.42 -0.79 -15.01
C GLU A 407 -3.15 0.00 -15.33
N LEU A 408 -2.03 -0.30 -14.69
CA LEU A 408 -0.74 0.33 -15.00
C LEU A 408 -0.27 0.00 -16.44
N LEU A 409 -0.55 -1.21 -16.95
CA LEU A 409 -0.32 -1.53 -18.37
C LEU A 409 -1.16 -0.66 -19.29
N ARG A 410 -2.46 -0.45 -18.99
CA ARG A 410 -3.34 0.42 -19.76
C ARG A 410 -2.88 1.87 -19.74
N ILE A 411 -2.43 2.35 -18.59
CA ILE A 411 -1.86 3.69 -18.45
C ILE A 411 -0.59 3.84 -19.30
N ALA A 412 0.32 2.87 -19.24
CA ALA A 412 1.55 2.87 -20.03
C ALA A 412 1.29 2.80 -21.54
N GLU A 413 0.25 2.05 -21.97
CA GLU A 413 -0.17 1.98 -23.37
C GLU A 413 -0.79 3.30 -23.84
N ALA A 414 -1.62 3.91 -23.00
CA ALA A 414 -2.33 5.15 -23.33
C ALA A 414 -1.41 6.38 -23.40
N ASP A 415 -0.30 6.40 -22.68
CA ASP A 415 0.68 7.49 -22.72
C ASP A 415 2.11 6.96 -22.70
N GLN A 416 2.70 6.83 -23.90
CA GLN A 416 4.05 6.32 -24.10
C GLN A 416 5.16 7.32 -23.68
N SER A 417 4.81 8.53 -23.26
CA SER A 417 5.79 9.48 -22.71
C SER A 417 6.11 9.20 -21.24
N LEU A 418 5.29 8.39 -20.56
CA LEU A 418 5.54 7.95 -19.20
C LEU A 418 6.71 6.97 -19.16
N THR A 419 7.72 7.30 -18.37
CA THR A 419 8.88 6.43 -18.14
C THR A 419 8.68 5.57 -16.89
N LEU A 420 9.31 4.39 -16.87
CA LEU A 420 9.38 3.57 -15.66
C LEU A 420 10.35 4.22 -14.67
N ALA A 421 9.91 4.42 -13.44
CA ALA A 421 10.79 4.89 -12.37
C ALA A 421 11.92 3.90 -12.07
N GLN A 422 13.10 4.45 -11.75
CA GLN A 422 14.30 3.67 -11.44
C GLN A 422 14.90 4.08 -10.08
N PRO A 423 14.15 3.87 -8.96
CA PRO A 423 14.57 4.36 -7.65
C PRO A 423 15.81 3.64 -7.10
N PHE A 424 16.22 2.51 -7.70
CA PHE A 424 17.35 1.69 -7.28
C PHE A 424 18.46 1.56 -8.34
N SER A 425 18.43 2.38 -9.39
CA SER A 425 19.57 2.53 -10.29
C SER A 425 20.64 3.36 -9.60
N GLU A 426 21.86 2.89 -9.60
CA GLU A 426 23.04 3.67 -9.19
C GLU A 426 23.33 4.80 -10.19
#